data_f0dae8ab9c2461a62c8305b26edfba79
#
_entry.id   f0dae8ab9c2461a62c8305b26edfba79
#
_cell.length_a   1.000
_cell.length_b   1.000
_cell.length_c   1.000
_cell.angle_alpha   90.00
_cell.angle_beta   90.00
_cell.angle_gamma   90.00
#
_symmetry.space_group_name_H-M   'P 1'
#
loop_
_entity.id
_entity.type
_entity.pdbx_description
1 polymer ?
#
loop_
_entity_poly.entity_id
_entity_poly.type
_entity_poly.pdbx_seq_one_letter_code
_entity_poly.pdbx_strand_id
1 'polypeptide(L)'
;MKKKTIVVHSGGMDSSICLALAIENYGAENVLAMSFTYGQRHSVELEHAARICDHFKVDRVVVDINCLGEITDNALTNKNKDIKIENKIPNTLVVGRNGLMARIAGIHANHIGAQNIYMGVIEVEEANSGYRDCSRKYMDIIQAALRVDFADNHFEIKTPLVFMTKKQTMDLAYHMGILHDLVELTLSCYEGVPKEGCGKCPACKLRNEGLKEFIKDHPDFEFSYKRKI
;
A
#
# COMPACT_ATOMS: atom_id res chain seq x y z
N MET A 1 -6.97 -2.94 24.35
CA MET A 1 -6.58 -1.49 24.34
C MET A 1 -7.21 -0.84 23.12
N LYS A 2 -7.61 0.43 23.20
CA LYS A 2 -8.26 1.16 22.11
C LYS A 2 -7.19 1.61 21.11
N LYS A 3 -7.23 1.11 19.86
CA LYS A 3 -6.31 1.54 18.81
C LYS A 3 -6.57 3.00 18.42
N LYS A 4 -5.53 3.75 18.07
CA LYS A 4 -5.63 5.17 17.68
C LYS A 4 -5.71 5.38 16.18
N THR A 5 -5.19 4.44 15.40
CA THR A 5 -5.16 4.51 13.95
C THR A 5 -5.22 3.13 13.30
N ILE A 6 -5.72 3.08 12.07
CA ILE A 6 -5.65 1.90 11.20
C ILE A 6 -4.76 2.22 10.00
N VAL A 7 -3.92 1.28 9.59
CA VAL A 7 -3.16 1.36 8.34
C VAL A 7 -3.68 0.33 7.37
N VAL A 8 -4.15 0.74 6.19
CA VAL A 8 -4.48 -0.18 5.10
C VAL A 8 -3.17 -0.72 4.55
N HIS A 9 -2.90 -2.00 4.86
CA HIS A 9 -1.59 -2.62 4.68
C HIS A 9 -1.66 -3.82 3.73
N SER A 10 -1.01 -3.70 2.58
CA SER A 10 -1.00 -4.72 1.53
C SER A 10 0.23 -5.65 1.58
N GLY A 11 1.22 -5.36 2.42
CA GLY A 11 2.52 -6.03 2.38
C GLY A 11 3.49 -5.47 1.35
N GLY A 12 3.08 -4.45 0.58
CA GLY A 12 3.95 -3.69 -0.32
C GLY A 12 4.70 -2.56 0.39
N MET A 13 5.76 -2.05 -0.25
CA MET A 13 6.67 -1.05 0.33
C MET A 13 5.94 0.21 0.82
N ASP A 14 5.07 0.80 0.00
CA ASP A 14 4.42 2.08 0.33
C ASP A 14 3.51 1.96 1.56
N SER A 15 2.69 0.93 1.62
CA SER A 15 1.84 0.67 2.78
C SER A 15 2.65 0.34 4.04
N SER A 16 3.84 -0.24 3.88
CA SER A 16 4.73 -0.55 5.00
C SER A 16 5.47 0.69 5.51
N ILE A 17 5.80 1.64 4.64
CA ILE A 17 6.29 2.97 5.06
C ILE A 17 5.18 3.71 5.84
N CYS A 18 3.93 3.67 5.38
CA CYS A 18 2.80 4.23 6.12
C CYS A 18 2.61 3.55 7.48
N LEU A 19 2.84 2.23 7.57
CA LEU A 19 2.79 1.50 8.83
C LEU A 19 3.86 1.99 9.79
N ALA A 20 5.11 2.15 9.33
CA ALA A 20 6.21 2.65 10.14
C ALA A 20 5.97 4.09 10.62
N LEU A 21 5.47 4.98 9.73
CA LEU A 21 5.08 6.35 10.12
C LEU A 21 3.96 6.37 11.16
N ALA A 22 2.98 5.47 11.04
CA ALA A 22 1.92 5.35 12.04
C ALA A 22 2.47 4.87 13.40
N ILE A 23 3.43 3.94 13.39
CA ILE A 23 4.11 3.46 14.60
C ILE A 23 4.91 4.59 15.26
N GLU A 24 5.65 5.37 14.48
CA GLU A 24 6.40 6.54 14.99
C GLU A 24 5.49 7.55 15.68
N ASN A 25 4.30 7.80 15.10
CA ASN A 25 3.35 8.76 15.63
C ASN A 25 2.54 8.29 16.84
N TYR A 26 2.27 6.98 16.94
CA TYR A 26 1.28 6.47 17.90
C TYR A 26 1.80 5.35 18.81
N GLY A 27 2.94 4.73 18.49
CA GLY A 27 3.39 3.47 19.10
C GLY A 27 2.71 2.25 18.49
N ALA A 28 3.45 1.15 18.35
CA ALA A 28 2.98 -0.08 17.69
C ALA A 28 1.69 -0.64 18.32
N GLU A 29 1.56 -0.56 19.63
CA GLU A 29 0.41 -1.04 20.41
C GLU A 29 -0.89 -0.28 20.08
N ASN A 30 -0.78 0.94 19.58
CA ASN A 30 -1.91 1.80 19.21
C ASN A 30 -2.26 1.76 17.71
N VAL A 31 -1.50 1.00 16.91
CA VAL A 31 -1.71 0.83 15.47
C VAL A 31 -2.39 -0.50 15.20
N LEU A 32 -3.32 -0.53 14.23
CA LEU A 32 -3.90 -1.76 13.68
C LEU A 32 -3.62 -1.80 12.18
N ALA A 33 -2.97 -2.83 11.70
CA ALA A 33 -2.83 -3.08 10.28
C ALA A 33 -4.06 -3.80 9.74
N MET A 34 -4.66 -3.28 8.65
CA MET A 34 -5.81 -3.90 7.99
C MET A 34 -5.42 -4.33 6.59
N SER A 35 -5.41 -5.63 6.36
CA SER A 35 -5.17 -6.24 5.04
C SER A 35 -6.48 -6.72 4.43
N PHE A 36 -6.54 -6.85 3.10
CA PHE A 36 -7.74 -7.26 2.38
C PHE A 36 -7.49 -8.48 1.50
N THR A 37 -8.46 -9.40 1.46
CA THR A 37 -8.59 -10.39 0.40
C THR A 37 -9.65 -9.92 -0.59
N TYR A 38 -9.35 -9.98 -1.89
CA TYR A 38 -10.26 -9.55 -2.96
C TYR A 38 -10.18 -10.47 -4.19
N GLY A 39 -9.80 -11.73 -3.96
CA GLY A 39 -9.57 -12.70 -5.03
C GLY A 39 -8.27 -12.47 -5.80
N GLN A 40 -7.29 -11.75 -5.20
CA GLN A 40 -5.99 -11.51 -5.82
C GLN A 40 -5.29 -12.81 -6.22
N ARG A 41 -4.48 -12.74 -7.27
CA ARG A 41 -3.78 -13.89 -7.91
C ARG A 41 -2.95 -14.71 -6.93
N HIS A 42 -2.36 -14.08 -5.92
CA HIS A 42 -1.44 -14.70 -4.98
C HIS A 42 -1.76 -14.31 -3.53
N SER A 43 -1.84 -15.30 -2.66
CA SER A 43 -1.93 -15.11 -1.21
C SER A 43 -0.60 -14.60 -0.60
N VAL A 44 0.49 -14.67 -1.37
CA VAL A 44 1.85 -14.32 -0.92
C VAL A 44 1.93 -12.87 -0.40
N GLU A 45 1.14 -11.93 -0.96
CA GLU A 45 1.06 -10.56 -0.43
C GLU A 45 0.63 -10.54 1.04
N LEU A 46 -0.34 -11.38 1.41
CA LEU A 46 -0.85 -11.45 2.79
C LEU A 46 0.16 -12.10 3.74
N GLU A 47 0.99 -13.03 3.25
CA GLU A 47 2.09 -13.61 4.02
C GLU A 47 3.18 -12.57 4.31
N HIS A 48 3.54 -11.76 3.30
CA HIS A 48 4.46 -10.65 3.47
C HIS A 48 3.89 -9.60 4.43
N ALA A 49 2.60 -9.26 4.31
CA ALA A 49 1.92 -8.37 5.25
C ALA A 49 1.96 -8.90 6.68
N ALA A 50 1.79 -10.21 6.89
CA ALA A 50 1.90 -10.84 8.20
C ALA A 50 3.32 -10.69 8.77
N ARG A 51 4.34 -11.08 7.99
CA ARG A 51 5.76 -10.99 8.42
C ARG A 51 6.18 -9.56 8.79
N ILE A 52 5.68 -8.56 8.07
CA ILE A 52 5.94 -7.15 8.36
C ILE A 52 5.28 -6.74 9.67
N CYS A 53 4.02 -7.13 9.89
CA CYS A 53 3.33 -6.87 11.14
C CYS A 53 4.00 -7.54 12.34
N ASP A 54 4.47 -8.77 12.19
CA ASP A 54 5.23 -9.50 13.22
C ASP A 54 6.56 -8.79 13.53
N HIS A 55 7.30 -8.35 12.48
CA HIS A 55 8.55 -7.61 12.62
C HIS A 55 8.36 -6.30 13.40
N PHE A 56 7.33 -5.53 13.06
CA PHE A 56 7.01 -4.27 13.74
C PHE A 56 6.16 -4.44 15.01
N LYS A 57 5.76 -5.66 15.37
CA LYS A 57 4.92 -5.99 16.53
C LYS A 57 3.57 -5.25 16.52
N VAL A 58 2.92 -5.21 15.36
CA VAL A 58 1.63 -4.57 15.16
C VAL A 58 0.53 -5.61 14.99
N ASP A 59 -0.58 -5.41 15.68
CA ASP A 59 -1.77 -6.25 15.50
C ASP A 59 -2.32 -6.11 14.08
N ARG A 60 -2.77 -7.22 13.50
CA ARG A 60 -3.31 -7.27 12.15
C ARG A 60 -4.70 -7.90 12.09
N VAL A 61 -5.55 -7.34 11.22
CA VAL A 61 -6.83 -7.92 10.80
C VAL A 61 -6.84 -8.12 9.29
N VAL A 62 -7.48 -9.19 8.83
CA VAL A 62 -7.72 -9.44 7.39
C VAL A 62 -9.21 -9.38 7.13
N VAL A 63 -9.60 -8.57 6.15
CA VAL A 63 -11.01 -8.38 5.75
C VAL A 63 -11.22 -8.95 4.37
N ASP A 64 -12.25 -9.75 4.22
CA ASP A 64 -12.64 -10.36 2.95
C ASP A 64 -13.58 -9.42 2.16
N ILE A 65 -13.15 -9.06 0.94
CA ILE A 65 -13.93 -8.31 -0.04
C ILE A 65 -13.93 -9.03 -1.40
N ASN A 66 -13.95 -10.36 -1.38
CA ASN A 66 -13.90 -11.20 -2.60
C ASN A 66 -15.03 -10.93 -3.58
N CYS A 67 -16.14 -10.34 -3.13
CA CYS A 67 -17.23 -9.86 -4.00
C CYS A 67 -16.73 -8.94 -5.14
N LEU A 68 -15.60 -8.24 -4.96
CA LEU A 68 -15.00 -7.46 -6.04
C LEU A 68 -14.59 -8.33 -7.24
N GLY A 69 -14.08 -9.53 -6.99
CA GLY A 69 -13.73 -10.48 -8.04
C GLY A 69 -14.93 -11.01 -8.81
N GLU A 70 -16.11 -11.06 -8.18
CA GLU A 70 -17.37 -11.52 -8.78
C GLU A 70 -17.99 -10.47 -9.71
N ILE A 71 -17.85 -9.19 -9.37
CA ILE A 71 -18.45 -8.07 -10.09
C ILE A 71 -17.50 -7.34 -11.03
N THR A 72 -16.21 -7.72 -11.06
CA THR A 72 -15.18 -7.12 -11.91
C THR A 72 -14.38 -8.21 -12.62
N ASP A 73 -13.94 -7.92 -13.86
CA ASP A 73 -13.11 -8.82 -14.65
C ASP A 73 -11.79 -8.13 -15.00
N ASN A 74 -10.77 -8.29 -14.16
CA ASN A 74 -9.47 -7.64 -14.31
C ASN A 74 -8.31 -8.62 -14.08
N ALA A 75 -7.09 -8.25 -14.50
CA ALA A 75 -5.92 -9.13 -14.43
C ALA A 75 -5.39 -9.34 -12.99
N LEU A 76 -5.82 -8.58 -11.99
CA LEU A 76 -5.44 -8.83 -10.59
C LEU A 76 -6.26 -9.95 -9.95
N THR A 77 -7.51 -10.11 -10.33
CA THR A 77 -8.42 -11.13 -9.78
C THR A 77 -8.55 -12.35 -10.67
N ASN A 78 -8.30 -12.22 -11.98
CA ASN A 78 -8.40 -13.32 -12.95
C ASN A 78 -7.02 -13.84 -13.35
N LYS A 79 -6.65 -15.04 -12.87
CA LYS A 79 -5.34 -15.68 -13.13
C LYS A 79 -5.11 -16.03 -14.61
N ASN A 80 -6.17 -16.11 -15.40
CA ASN A 80 -6.10 -16.45 -16.83
C ASN A 80 -5.85 -15.22 -17.72
N LYS A 81 -5.81 -14.02 -17.16
CA LYS A 81 -5.55 -12.79 -17.91
C LYS A 81 -4.10 -12.34 -17.76
N ASP A 82 -3.42 -12.12 -18.88
CA ASP A 82 -2.09 -11.47 -18.86
C ASP A 82 -2.19 -10.03 -18.37
N ILE A 83 -1.17 -9.58 -17.61
CA ILE A 83 -1.05 -8.19 -17.20
C ILE A 83 -0.59 -7.35 -18.39
N LYS A 84 -1.46 -6.42 -18.84
CA LYS A 84 -1.23 -5.56 -20.01
C LYS A 84 -1.63 -4.12 -19.71
N ILE A 85 -1.08 -3.19 -20.49
CA ILE A 85 -1.52 -1.79 -20.52
C ILE A 85 -2.30 -1.60 -21.83
N GLU A 86 -3.59 -1.27 -21.73
CA GLU A 86 -4.49 -1.03 -22.86
C GLU A 86 -4.94 0.42 -22.83
N ASN A 87 -4.73 1.17 -23.91
CA ASN A 87 -5.08 2.58 -24.02
C ASN A 87 -4.57 3.45 -22.83
N LYS A 88 -3.33 3.21 -22.40
CA LYS A 88 -2.68 3.84 -21.22
C LYS A 88 -3.33 3.49 -19.87
N ILE A 89 -4.25 2.53 -19.84
CA ILE A 89 -4.88 2.05 -18.60
C ILE A 89 -4.40 0.63 -18.34
N PRO A 90 -3.81 0.34 -17.16
CA PRO A 90 -3.44 -1.03 -16.83
C PRO A 90 -4.71 -1.88 -16.59
N ASN A 91 -4.76 -3.06 -17.18
CA ASN A 91 -5.87 -4.00 -16.98
C ASN A 91 -5.87 -4.64 -15.57
N THR A 92 -4.93 -4.24 -14.73
CA THR A 92 -4.89 -4.49 -13.29
C THR A 92 -5.70 -3.47 -12.48
N LEU A 93 -6.29 -2.46 -13.12
CA LEU A 93 -7.14 -1.49 -12.45
C LEU A 93 -8.46 -2.14 -12.03
N VAL A 94 -8.68 -2.23 -10.73
CA VAL A 94 -9.98 -2.50 -10.11
C VAL A 94 -10.57 -1.15 -9.71
N VAL A 95 -11.54 -0.68 -10.49
CA VAL A 95 -12.11 0.67 -10.32
C VAL A 95 -12.66 0.86 -8.91
N GLY A 96 -12.18 1.89 -8.22
CA GLY A 96 -12.64 2.27 -6.88
C GLY A 96 -12.21 1.35 -5.74
N ARG A 97 -11.33 0.37 -5.98
CA ARG A 97 -10.86 -0.57 -4.96
C ARG A 97 -10.26 0.14 -3.75
N ASN A 98 -9.37 1.11 -3.98
CA ASN A 98 -8.73 1.84 -2.87
C ASN A 98 -9.75 2.64 -2.07
N GLY A 99 -10.78 3.20 -2.71
CA GLY A 99 -11.89 3.88 -2.02
C GLY A 99 -12.74 2.94 -1.18
N LEU A 100 -13.03 1.74 -1.68
CA LEU A 100 -13.74 0.72 -0.91
C LEU A 100 -12.93 0.29 0.32
N MET A 101 -11.63 0.01 0.15
CA MET A 101 -10.73 -0.33 1.26
C MET A 101 -10.65 0.79 2.29
N ALA A 102 -10.52 2.05 1.84
CA ALA A 102 -10.50 3.22 2.72
C ALA A 102 -11.82 3.37 3.49
N ARG A 103 -12.96 3.13 2.82
CA ARG A 103 -14.29 3.21 3.46
C ARG A 103 -14.48 2.13 4.51
N ILE A 104 -14.12 0.89 4.23
CA ILE A 104 -14.19 -0.22 5.20
C ILE A 104 -13.26 0.05 6.39
N ALA A 105 -12.02 0.48 6.12
CA ALA A 105 -11.08 0.82 7.18
C ALA A 105 -11.59 1.98 8.05
N GLY A 106 -12.21 3.01 7.44
CA GLY A 106 -12.83 4.12 8.15
C GLY A 106 -14.00 3.66 9.04
N ILE A 107 -14.89 2.82 8.53
CA ILE A 107 -16.01 2.25 9.32
C ILE A 107 -15.47 1.48 10.52
N HIS A 108 -14.44 0.65 10.32
CA HIS A 108 -13.82 -0.08 11.42
C HIS A 108 -13.10 0.85 12.40
N ALA A 109 -12.42 1.90 11.89
CA ALA A 109 -11.79 2.92 12.73
C ALA A 109 -12.80 3.59 13.68
N ASN A 110 -13.95 4.00 13.15
CA ASN A 110 -15.04 4.55 13.96
C ASN A 110 -15.52 3.55 15.03
N HIS A 111 -15.70 2.28 14.65
CA HIS A 111 -16.14 1.23 15.58
C HIS A 111 -15.19 1.03 16.77
N ILE A 112 -13.87 1.04 16.51
CA ILE A 112 -12.85 0.87 17.57
C ILE A 112 -12.42 2.19 18.21
N GLY A 113 -12.94 3.31 17.74
CA GLY A 113 -12.66 4.67 18.20
C GLY A 113 -11.28 5.19 17.81
N ALA A 114 -10.74 4.73 16.68
CA ALA A 114 -9.58 5.32 16.03
C ALA A 114 -9.99 6.58 15.27
N GLN A 115 -9.12 7.58 15.25
CA GLN A 115 -9.43 8.93 14.73
C GLN A 115 -9.02 9.13 13.27
N ASN A 116 -8.21 8.23 12.72
CA ASN A 116 -7.71 8.34 11.36
C ASN A 116 -7.33 6.98 10.79
N ILE A 117 -7.17 6.95 9.47
CA ILE A 117 -6.56 5.82 8.75
C ILE A 117 -5.40 6.29 7.88
N TYR A 118 -4.45 5.40 7.61
CA TYR A 118 -3.35 5.64 6.67
C TYR A 118 -3.55 4.83 5.40
N MET A 119 -3.30 5.48 4.25
CA MET A 119 -3.34 4.87 2.92
C MET A 119 -2.01 5.13 2.19
N GLY A 120 -1.34 4.07 1.73
CA GLY A 120 -0.08 4.14 0.98
C GLY A 120 -0.29 4.42 -0.51
N VAL A 121 -1.13 5.40 -0.85
CA VAL A 121 -1.38 5.81 -2.24
C VAL A 121 -0.35 6.86 -2.69
N ILE A 122 0.00 6.84 -3.99
CA ILE A 122 0.92 7.76 -4.63
C ILE A 122 0.24 8.32 -5.88
N GLU A 123 0.20 9.66 -6.02
CA GLU A 123 -0.49 10.37 -7.11
C GLU A 123 0.46 10.77 -8.25
N VAL A 124 1.77 10.83 -8.02
CA VAL A 124 2.75 11.28 -9.00
C VAL A 124 2.65 10.50 -10.31
N GLU A 125 2.68 11.19 -11.45
CA GLU A 125 2.30 10.70 -12.78
C GLU A 125 2.92 9.36 -13.17
N GLU A 126 4.17 9.15 -12.89
CA GLU A 126 4.90 7.91 -13.21
C GLU A 126 4.41 6.70 -12.39
N ALA A 127 3.94 6.96 -11.18
CA ALA A 127 3.39 5.95 -10.28
C ALA A 127 1.90 5.71 -10.49
N ASN A 128 1.18 6.70 -11.02
CA ASN A 128 -0.28 6.73 -11.09
C ASN A 128 -0.84 6.57 -12.50
N SER A 129 -0.11 6.02 -13.44
CA SER A 129 -0.58 5.86 -14.82
C SER A 129 -1.89 5.07 -14.89
N GLY A 130 -3.03 5.79 -14.70
CA GLY A 130 -4.39 5.27 -14.82
C GLY A 130 -5.10 4.91 -13.51
N TYR A 131 -4.44 4.92 -12.35
CA TYR A 131 -5.08 4.61 -11.04
C TYR A 131 -5.63 5.88 -10.38
N ARG A 132 -6.81 6.34 -10.83
CA ARG A 132 -7.44 7.59 -10.37
C ARG A 132 -7.78 7.61 -8.89
N ASP A 133 -8.00 6.44 -8.29
CA ASP A 133 -8.30 6.24 -6.88
C ASP A 133 -7.06 6.30 -5.96
N CYS A 134 -5.87 6.57 -6.52
CA CYS A 134 -4.64 6.87 -5.77
C CYS A 134 -4.41 8.35 -5.51
N SER A 135 -5.29 9.26 -5.96
CA SER A 135 -5.10 10.71 -5.81
C SER A 135 -5.54 11.23 -4.43
N ARG A 136 -4.89 12.32 -3.97
CA ARG A 136 -5.33 13.03 -2.75
C ARG A 136 -6.78 13.49 -2.88
N LYS A 137 -7.15 14.04 -4.03
CA LYS A 137 -8.53 14.48 -4.31
C LYS A 137 -9.53 13.34 -4.13
N TYR A 138 -9.22 12.14 -4.60
CA TYR A 138 -10.11 10.98 -4.42
C TYR A 138 -10.26 10.62 -2.95
N MET A 139 -9.15 10.60 -2.20
CA MET A 139 -9.17 10.31 -0.75
C MET A 139 -9.90 11.40 0.04
N ASP A 140 -9.85 12.67 -0.39
CA ASP A 140 -10.63 13.76 0.23
C ASP A 140 -12.14 13.56 0.06
N ILE A 141 -12.59 13.04 -1.09
CA ILE A 141 -14.00 12.71 -1.32
C ILE A 141 -14.46 11.58 -0.38
N ILE A 142 -13.66 10.52 -0.25
CA ILE A 142 -13.97 9.42 0.67
C ILE A 142 -13.95 9.92 2.12
N GLN A 143 -12.99 10.74 2.50
CA GLN A 143 -12.90 11.35 3.83
C GLN A 143 -14.14 12.21 4.13
N ALA A 144 -14.58 13.04 3.19
CA ALA A 144 -15.77 13.86 3.35
C ALA A 144 -17.02 12.99 3.59
N ALA A 145 -17.17 11.91 2.83
CA ALA A 145 -18.27 10.95 3.03
C ALA A 145 -18.22 10.30 4.42
N LEU A 146 -17.05 9.85 4.87
CA LEU A 146 -16.87 9.25 6.20
C LEU A 146 -17.16 10.24 7.33
N ARG A 147 -16.78 11.50 7.18
CA ARG A 147 -17.09 12.56 8.16
C ARG A 147 -18.59 12.77 8.31
N VAL A 148 -19.32 12.71 7.21
CA VAL A 148 -20.81 12.79 7.25
C VAL A 148 -21.38 11.55 7.94
N ASP A 149 -20.91 10.36 7.57
CA ASP A 149 -21.40 9.09 8.15
C ASP A 149 -21.18 9.03 9.68
N PHE A 150 -20.06 9.58 10.17
CA PHE A 150 -19.68 9.53 11.60
C PHE A 150 -20.17 10.72 12.41
N ALA A 151 -20.70 11.75 11.75
CA ALA A 151 -20.95 13.06 12.35
C ALA A 151 -19.70 13.64 13.06
N ASP A 152 -18.51 13.34 12.51
CA ASP A 152 -17.20 13.75 13.04
C ASP A 152 -16.35 14.42 11.96
N ASN A 153 -16.20 15.74 12.06
CA ASN A 153 -15.42 16.55 11.12
C ASN A 153 -13.90 16.41 11.31
N HIS A 154 -13.44 15.71 12.35
CA HIS A 154 -12.02 15.56 12.65
C HIS A 154 -11.43 14.25 12.11
N PHE A 155 -12.27 13.32 11.63
CA PHE A 155 -11.77 12.08 11.04
C PHE A 155 -10.89 12.36 9.81
N GLU A 156 -9.73 11.68 9.70
CA GLU A 156 -8.77 11.90 8.63
C GLU A 156 -8.37 10.62 7.88
N ILE A 157 -8.24 10.73 6.56
CA ILE A 157 -7.51 9.78 5.72
C ILE A 157 -6.12 10.37 5.45
N LYS A 158 -5.10 9.84 6.12
CA LYS A 158 -3.72 10.26 5.96
C LYS A 158 -3.06 9.56 4.77
N THR A 159 -2.48 10.33 3.87
CA THR A 159 -1.78 9.82 2.67
C THR A 159 -0.38 10.44 2.59
N PRO A 160 0.53 10.07 3.51
CA PRO A 160 1.81 10.77 3.67
C PRO A 160 2.70 10.70 2.42
N LEU A 161 2.50 9.70 1.55
CA LEU A 161 3.32 9.47 0.37
C LEU A 161 2.70 10.01 -0.93
N VAL A 162 1.50 10.61 -0.88
CA VAL A 162 0.68 10.87 -2.06
C VAL A 162 1.37 11.74 -3.12
N PHE A 163 2.22 12.69 -2.70
CA PHE A 163 2.96 13.60 -3.59
C PHE A 163 4.47 13.26 -3.71
N MET A 164 4.88 12.09 -3.24
CA MET A 164 6.27 11.64 -3.30
C MET A 164 6.52 10.82 -4.55
N THR A 165 7.71 11.00 -5.16
CA THR A 165 8.21 10.06 -6.17
C THR A 165 8.63 8.75 -5.48
N LYS A 166 8.85 7.70 -6.29
CA LYS A 166 9.32 6.41 -5.74
C LYS A 166 10.69 6.51 -5.09
N LYS A 167 11.59 7.34 -5.64
CA LYS A 167 12.85 7.68 -5.00
C LYS A 167 12.65 8.33 -3.64
N GLN A 168 11.80 9.34 -3.56
CA GLN A 168 11.53 10.05 -2.30
C GLN A 168 10.93 9.13 -1.22
N THR A 169 10.09 8.16 -1.60
CA THR A 169 9.58 7.18 -0.62
C THR A 169 10.70 6.28 -0.08
N MET A 170 11.70 5.95 -0.91
CA MET A 170 12.87 5.18 -0.48
C MET A 170 13.82 6.02 0.38
N ASP A 171 14.06 7.28 0.02
CA ASP A 171 14.83 8.23 0.84
C ASP A 171 14.19 8.37 2.24
N LEU A 172 12.86 8.49 2.30
CA LEU A 172 12.14 8.54 3.57
C LEU A 172 12.38 7.27 4.40
N ALA A 173 12.20 6.09 3.79
CA ALA A 173 12.42 4.81 4.47
C ALA A 173 13.89 4.65 4.92
N TYR A 174 14.84 5.15 4.12
CA TYR A 174 16.27 5.15 4.48
C TYR A 174 16.55 6.03 5.70
N HIS A 175 16.02 7.26 5.73
CA HIS A 175 16.19 8.17 6.87
C HIS A 175 15.49 7.67 8.14
N MET A 176 14.41 6.91 8.00
CA MET A 176 13.76 6.20 9.11
C MET A 176 14.54 4.96 9.58
N GLY A 177 15.62 4.58 8.89
CA GLY A 177 16.42 3.40 9.21
C GLY A 177 15.76 2.05 8.90
N ILE A 178 14.66 2.04 8.14
CA ILE A 178 13.85 0.83 7.86
C ILE A 178 13.97 0.30 6.43
N LEU A 179 14.68 1.00 5.54
CA LEU A 179 14.73 0.62 4.12
C LEU A 179 15.26 -0.80 3.90
N HIS A 180 16.27 -1.23 4.68
CA HIS A 180 16.80 -2.60 4.60
C HIS A 180 15.72 -3.64 4.88
N ASP A 181 14.98 -3.47 5.98
CA ASP A 181 13.91 -4.37 6.37
C ASP A 181 12.79 -4.41 5.32
N LEU A 182 12.41 -3.22 4.81
CA LEU A 182 11.36 -3.13 3.79
C LEU A 182 11.76 -3.77 2.46
N VAL A 183 13.01 -3.65 2.06
CA VAL A 183 13.52 -4.30 0.84
C VAL A 183 13.47 -5.83 0.96
N GLU A 184 13.70 -6.38 2.15
CA GLU A 184 13.66 -7.82 2.42
C GLU A 184 12.24 -8.36 2.61
N LEU A 185 11.41 -7.63 3.35
CA LEU A 185 10.12 -8.13 3.83
C LEU A 185 8.97 -7.84 2.89
N THR A 186 9.05 -6.77 2.04
CA THR A 186 7.92 -6.35 1.21
C THR A 186 7.81 -7.10 -0.10
N LEU A 187 6.58 -7.22 -0.60
CA LEU A 187 6.28 -7.75 -1.93
C LEU A 187 5.57 -6.68 -2.76
N SER A 188 6.24 -6.20 -3.82
CA SER A 188 5.66 -5.22 -4.75
C SER A 188 5.30 -5.83 -6.12
N CYS A 189 5.69 -7.08 -6.37
CA CYS A 189 5.50 -7.72 -7.67
C CYS A 189 4.08 -8.25 -7.83
N TYR A 190 3.35 -7.82 -8.87
CA TYR A 190 2.01 -8.33 -9.18
C TYR A 190 1.96 -9.82 -9.56
N GLU A 191 3.10 -10.41 -9.94
CA GLU A 191 3.23 -11.85 -10.21
C GLU A 191 3.65 -12.64 -8.96
N GLY A 192 3.68 -12.02 -7.78
CA GLY A 192 4.05 -12.69 -6.53
C GLY A 192 5.51 -13.09 -6.41
N VAL A 193 6.41 -12.59 -7.27
CA VAL A 193 7.84 -12.89 -7.20
C VAL A 193 8.50 -12.02 -6.12
N PRO A 194 9.05 -12.62 -5.05
CA PRO A 194 9.67 -11.88 -3.96
C PRO A 194 10.98 -11.20 -4.37
N LYS A 195 11.46 -10.31 -3.54
CA LYS A 195 12.77 -9.61 -3.66
C LYS A 195 12.95 -8.89 -5.00
N GLU A 196 13.61 -9.53 -5.97
CA GLU A 196 13.90 -8.96 -7.29
C GLU A 196 12.63 -8.62 -8.08
N GLY A 197 11.54 -9.36 -7.83
CA GLY A 197 10.33 -9.26 -8.63
C GLY A 197 10.49 -9.85 -10.02
N CYS A 198 9.43 -9.80 -10.83
CA CYS A 198 9.48 -10.28 -12.22
C CYS A 198 10.20 -9.34 -13.19
N GLY A 199 10.46 -8.09 -12.80
CA GLY A 199 11.07 -7.03 -13.63
C GLY A 199 10.19 -6.50 -14.77
N LYS A 200 9.02 -7.08 -15.00
CA LYS A 200 8.17 -6.81 -16.17
C LYS A 200 6.87 -6.08 -15.83
N CYS A 201 6.26 -6.36 -14.68
CA CYS A 201 5.01 -5.72 -14.28
C CYS A 201 5.21 -4.23 -13.93
N PRO A 202 4.15 -3.41 -14.02
CA PRO A 202 4.25 -1.97 -13.74
C PRO A 202 4.85 -1.66 -12.37
N ALA A 203 4.47 -2.40 -11.33
CA ALA A 203 4.99 -2.20 -9.98
C ALA A 203 6.51 -2.50 -9.87
N CYS A 204 7.00 -3.54 -10.56
CA CYS A 204 8.44 -3.83 -10.60
C CYS A 204 9.21 -2.74 -11.34
N LYS A 205 8.71 -2.27 -12.49
CA LYS A 205 9.36 -1.21 -13.26
C LYS A 205 9.50 0.05 -12.42
N LEU A 206 8.41 0.53 -11.87
CA LEU A 206 8.38 1.73 -11.03
C LEU A 206 9.32 1.62 -9.82
N ARG A 207 9.27 0.48 -9.10
CA ARG A 207 10.17 0.24 -7.97
C ARG A 207 11.63 0.24 -8.40
N ASN A 208 11.96 -0.42 -9.50
CA ASN A 208 13.34 -0.54 -9.96
C ASN A 208 13.89 0.80 -10.45
N GLU A 209 13.08 1.65 -11.09
CA GLU A 209 13.43 3.01 -11.47
C GLU A 209 13.74 3.86 -10.24
N GLY A 210 12.85 3.86 -9.25
CA GLY A 210 13.09 4.57 -7.99
C GLY A 210 14.34 4.08 -7.26
N LEU A 211 14.63 2.78 -7.26
CA LEU A 211 15.86 2.23 -6.69
C LEU A 211 17.11 2.65 -7.44
N LYS A 212 17.07 2.69 -8.77
CA LYS A 212 18.21 3.19 -9.57
C LYS A 212 18.57 4.64 -9.23
N GLU A 213 17.54 5.47 -9.07
CA GLU A 213 17.74 6.88 -8.69
C GLU A 213 18.23 6.99 -7.24
N PHE A 214 17.66 6.20 -6.32
CA PHE A 214 18.10 6.17 -4.93
C PHE A 214 19.57 5.78 -4.78
N ILE A 215 20.04 4.72 -5.48
CA ILE A 215 21.43 4.24 -5.42
C ILE A 215 22.43 5.27 -5.94
N LYS A 216 22.06 6.14 -6.88
CA LYS A 216 22.94 7.21 -7.34
C LYS A 216 23.31 8.18 -6.23
N ASP A 217 22.39 8.46 -5.32
CA ASP A 217 22.59 9.35 -4.19
C ASP A 217 23.14 8.60 -2.95
N HIS A 218 22.94 7.28 -2.89
CA HIS A 218 23.37 6.41 -1.79
C HIS A 218 24.19 5.20 -2.32
N PRO A 219 25.39 5.43 -2.90
CA PRO A 219 26.18 4.38 -3.56
C PRO A 219 26.66 3.30 -2.59
N ASP A 220 26.77 3.62 -1.30
CA ASP A 220 27.21 2.69 -0.25
C ASP A 220 26.07 1.84 0.31
N PHE A 221 24.83 2.00 -0.21
CA PHE A 221 23.70 1.19 0.24
C PHE A 221 23.78 -0.21 -0.35
N GLU A 222 24.01 -1.20 0.49
CA GLU A 222 24.10 -2.60 0.10
C GLU A 222 22.74 -3.30 0.23
N PHE A 223 22.37 -4.08 -0.79
CA PHE A 223 21.23 -5.00 -0.73
C PHE A 223 21.73 -6.36 -0.27
N SER A 224 20.94 -7.03 0.55
CA SER A 224 21.23 -8.41 1.01
C SER A 224 21.15 -9.46 -0.11
N TYR A 225 20.72 -9.09 -1.33
CA TYR A 225 20.67 -9.96 -2.50
C TYR A 225 21.06 -9.21 -3.78
N LYS A 226 21.64 -9.96 -4.74
CA LYS A 226 22.01 -9.39 -6.05
C LYS A 226 20.75 -9.05 -6.83
N ARG A 227 20.52 -7.76 -7.11
CA ARG A 227 19.45 -7.30 -7.99
C ARG A 227 19.94 -7.21 -9.43
N LYS A 228 19.12 -7.66 -10.37
CA LYS A 228 19.21 -7.29 -11.77
C LYS A 228 18.51 -5.94 -11.93
N ILE A 229 19.24 -4.86 -11.63
CA ILE A 229 18.75 -3.49 -11.82
C ILE A 229 19.10 -3.03 -13.22
#